data_d575a9bf37aefb0dc735ae2290b1fe63
#
_entry.id   d575a9bf37aefb0dc735ae2290b1fe63
#
_cell.length_a   1.000
_cell.length_b   1.000
_cell.length_c   1.000
_cell.angle_alpha   90.00
_cell.angle_beta   90.00
_cell.angle_gamma   90.00
#
_symmetry.space_group_name_H-M   'P 1'
#
loop_
_entity.id
_entity.type
_entity.pdbx_description
1 polymer ?
#
loop_
_entity_poly.entity_id
_entity_poly.type
_entity_poly.pdbx_seq_one_letter_code
_entity_poly.pdbx_strand_id
1 'polypeptide(L)'
;MNRPAIQLGLRENWAQFSLLVVVNAFVGAMVGMERSILPAIAEEEFELVARTAILSFIVVFGLTKAVTNYFAGRWADRFGRKHVLVAGWVIAAPVPFLLMWAPSWSWILGANVLLGVSQGLTWSTTVIMKIDLAGPRNRGLAMGLNEFAGYFAVAISALATGFIAAEYGLRPQPFYLGVAFVAVGTFLSVFIVRETRGHVAHESTLQSAASSTPLSPREVFVRTSFTDRDLSSISQAGLVNNLNDGMAWGLFPLVYAARGMSVAEIGVLAAVYPAVWGLGQLVTGALSDRIGRKRLIVAGKVSQALGIVVVAFGGTFQGFALGAAIIGLGTSMVYPTLLAAIGDVAHPSWRASAVGIYRLWRDSGYAIGAVLAGLIADSFSLVAATLAVAGLNLLSGLEVSLRMRETLNRQPPGEPPAGQPPAGQPPAEAPSS
;
A
#
# COMPACT_ATOMS: atom_id res chain seq x y z
N MET A 1 -13.55 -36.98 6.56
CA MET A 1 -12.26 -36.27 6.57
C MET A 1 -12.38 -35.06 7.47
N ASN A 2 -11.76 -35.10 8.66
CA ASN A 2 -11.72 -33.95 9.56
C ASN A 2 -10.95 -32.82 8.88
N ARG A 3 -11.63 -31.71 8.54
CA ARG A 3 -10.93 -30.48 8.13
C ARG A 3 -10.08 -30.04 9.31
N PRO A 4 -8.78 -29.76 9.12
CA PRO A 4 -7.96 -29.26 10.22
C PRO A 4 -8.61 -28.00 10.81
N ALA A 5 -8.61 -27.90 12.13
CA ALA A 5 -9.16 -26.73 12.82
C ALA A 5 -8.47 -25.46 12.32
N ILE A 6 -9.27 -24.44 11.97
CA ILE A 6 -8.74 -23.16 11.52
C ILE A 6 -8.05 -22.49 12.71
N GLN A 7 -6.79 -22.10 12.51
CA GLN A 7 -5.99 -21.40 13.52
C GLN A 7 -5.57 -20.04 12.97
N LEU A 8 -5.65 -19.01 13.80
CA LEU A 8 -5.14 -17.67 13.50
C LEU A 8 -3.68 -17.59 13.95
N GLY A 9 -2.86 -16.93 13.17
CA GLY A 9 -1.46 -16.71 13.49
C GLY A 9 -0.55 -16.82 12.28
N LEU A 10 0.51 -16.02 12.30
CA LEU A 10 1.49 -15.98 11.21
C LEU A 10 2.25 -17.30 11.09
N ARG A 11 2.60 -17.91 12.21
CA ARG A 11 3.36 -19.18 12.25
C ARG A 11 2.52 -20.33 11.75
N GLU A 12 1.27 -20.40 12.19
CA GLU A 12 0.29 -21.44 11.87
C GLU A 12 -0.07 -21.42 10.38
N ASN A 13 -0.08 -20.25 9.78
CA ASN A 13 -0.44 -20.02 8.38
C ASN A 13 0.75 -19.65 7.49
N TRP A 14 2.00 -19.90 7.94
CA TRP A 14 3.21 -19.41 7.27
C TRP A 14 3.29 -19.77 5.78
N ALA A 15 2.96 -21.00 5.41
CA ALA A 15 3.01 -21.44 4.02
C ALA A 15 2.07 -20.63 3.11
N GLN A 16 0.81 -20.44 3.53
CA GLN A 16 -0.17 -19.66 2.79
C GLN A 16 0.19 -18.16 2.81
N PHE A 17 0.68 -17.67 3.94
CA PHE A 17 1.14 -16.29 4.07
C PHE A 17 2.33 -16.00 3.12
N SER A 18 3.36 -16.84 3.12
CA SER A 18 4.53 -16.68 2.24
C SER A 18 4.15 -16.77 0.76
N LEU A 19 3.23 -17.67 0.41
CA LEU A 19 2.68 -17.73 -0.94
C LEU A 19 2.02 -16.40 -1.35
N LEU A 20 1.22 -15.81 -0.47
CA LEU A 20 0.58 -14.52 -0.73
C LEU A 20 1.60 -13.36 -0.77
N VAL A 21 2.73 -13.46 -0.07
CA VAL A 21 3.85 -12.51 -0.18
C VAL A 21 4.49 -12.61 -1.58
N VAL A 22 4.71 -13.84 -2.08
CA VAL A 22 5.23 -14.06 -3.44
C VAL A 22 4.25 -13.58 -4.51
N VAL A 23 2.96 -13.88 -4.36
CA VAL A 23 1.91 -13.36 -5.27
C VAL A 23 1.92 -11.83 -5.28
N ASN A 24 2.04 -11.19 -4.11
CA ASN A 24 2.13 -9.73 -4.01
C ASN A 24 3.39 -9.16 -4.66
N ALA A 25 4.51 -9.89 -4.65
CA ALA A 25 5.70 -9.49 -5.38
C ALA A 25 5.44 -9.43 -6.89
N PHE A 26 4.77 -10.42 -7.48
CA PHE A 26 4.37 -10.35 -8.90
C PHE A 26 3.37 -9.21 -9.17
N VAL A 27 2.45 -8.94 -8.24
CA VAL A 27 1.56 -7.77 -8.35
C VAL A 27 2.38 -6.48 -8.39
N GLY A 28 3.38 -6.32 -7.52
CA GLY A 28 4.29 -5.17 -7.53
C GLY A 28 5.12 -5.10 -8.81
N ALA A 29 5.67 -6.23 -9.26
CA ALA A 29 6.48 -6.31 -10.48
C ALA A 29 5.72 -5.81 -11.72
N MET A 30 4.41 -6.06 -11.82
CA MET A 30 3.57 -5.51 -12.90
C MET A 30 3.55 -3.98 -12.95
N VAL A 31 3.63 -3.32 -11.80
CA VAL A 31 3.74 -1.85 -11.74
C VAL A 31 5.16 -1.41 -12.12
N GLY A 32 6.16 -2.12 -11.60
CA GLY A 32 7.56 -1.78 -11.82
C GLY A 32 7.97 -1.83 -13.30
N MET A 33 7.43 -2.77 -14.06
CA MET A 33 7.83 -2.99 -15.45
C MET A 33 7.64 -1.79 -16.37
N GLU A 34 6.73 -0.88 -16.07
CA GLU A 34 6.45 0.28 -16.90
C GLU A 34 7.08 1.57 -16.37
N ARG A 35 7.37 1.63 -15.06
CA ARG A 35 7.77 2.88 -14.38
C ARG A 35 9.04 3.51 -14.94
N SER A 36 10.01 2.69 -15.33
CA SER A 36 11.30 3.17 -15.85
C SER A 36 11.29 3.54 -17.32
N ILE A 37 10.38 2.98 -18.12
CA ILE A 37 10.45 3.07 -19.58
C ILE A 37 9.29 3.82 -20.23
N LEU A 38 8.10 3.90 -19.60
CA LEU A 38 6.98 4.63 -20.20
C LEU A 38 7.25 6.12 -20.49
N PRO A 39 7.97 6.89 -19.64
CA PRO A 39 8.33 8.24 -19.98
C PRO A 39 9.19 8.32 -21.27
N ALA A 40 10.16 7.42 -21.44
CA ALA A 40 10.98 7.37 -22.66
C ALA A 40 10.13 6.98 -23.89
N ILE A 41 9.23 5.99 -23.77
CA ILE A 41 8.28 5.66 -24.84
C ILE A 41 7.41 6.84 -25.23
N ALA A 42 6.96 7.65 -24.24
CA ALA A 42 6.16 8.84 -24.48
C ALA A 42 6.91 9.88 -25.30
N GLU A 43 8.17 10.12 -24.96
CA GLU A 43 9.02 11.11 -25.64
C GLU A 43 9.53 10.61 -26.99
N GLU A 44 10.09 9.39 -27.05
CA GLU A 44 10.81 8.88 -28.23
C GLU A 44 9.88 8.28 -29.29
N GLU A 45 8.78 7.63 -28.90
CA GLU A 45 7.92 6.94 -29.85
C GLU A 45 6.59 7.69 -30.12
N PHE A 46 6.11 8.48 -29.16
CA PHE A 46 4.87 9.25 -29.30
C PHE A 46 5.09 10.76 -29.35
N GLU A 47 6.33 11.24 -29.36
CA GLU A 47 6.73 12.64 -29.52
C GLU A 47 6.01 13.59 -28.54
N LEU A 48 5.70 13.11 -27.33
CA LEU A 48 5.03 13.93 -26.32
C LEU A 48 6.02 14.89 -25.66
N VAL A 49 5.75 16.19 -25.79
CA VAL A 49 6.59 17.27 -25.22
C VAL A 49 6.09 17.71 -23.86
N ALA A 50 4.75 17.76 -23.67
CA ALA A 50 4.16 18.24 -22.43
C ALA A 50 4.31 17.21 -21.29
N ARG A 51 4.92 17.62 -20.20
CA ARG A 51 5.13 16.74 -19.01
C ARG A 51 3.82 16.24 -18.42
N THR A 52 2.78 17.06 -18.41
CA THR A 52 1.44 16.65 -17.99
C THR A 52 0.87 15.51 -18.84
N ALA A 53 1.15 15.54 -20.17
CA ALA A 53 0.76 14.48 -21.09
C ALA A 53 1.56 13.19 -20.80
N ILE A 54 2.87 13.31 -20.59
CA ILE A 54 3.76 12.19 -20.26
C ILE A 54 3.29 11.53 -18.94
N LEU A 55 2.97 12.31 -17.92
CA LEU A 55 2.57 11.80 -16.60
C LEU A 55 1.09 11.36 -16.53
N SER A 56 0.32 11.52 -17.60
CA SER A 56 -1.11 11.17 -17.62
C SER A 56 -1.39 9.71 -17.29
N PHE A 57 -0.48 8.79 -17.65
CA PHE A 57 -0.61 7.37 -17.29
C PHE A 57 -0.61 7.13 -15.77
N ILE A 58 0.18 7.89 -15.00
CA ILE A 58 0.22 7.81 -13.53
C ILE A 58 -1.11 8.27 -12.93
N VAL A 59 -1.66 9.36 -13.46
CA VAL A 59 -2.95 9.90 -12.99
C VAL A 59 -4.07 8.91 -13.27
N VAL A 60 -4.15 8.39 -14.50
CA VAL A 60 -5.17 7.42 -14.91
C VAL A 60 -5.05 6.14 -14.08
N PHE A 61 -3.86 5.59 -13.94
CA PHE A 61 -3.58 4.43 -13.09
C PHE A 61 -4.00 4.68 -11.64
N GLY A 62 -3.56 5.79 -11.05
CA GLY A 62 -3.81 6.13 -9.64
C GLY A 62 -5.29 6.28 -9.32
N LEU A 63 -6.03 7.05 -10.13
CA LEU A 63 -7.47 7.24 -9.96
C LEU A 63 -8.25 5.93 -10.13
N THR A 64 -7.93 5.16 -11.17
CA THR A 64 -8.59 3.87 -11.42
C THR A 64 -8.33 2.89 -10.30
N LYS A 65 -7.09 2.81 -9.82
CA LYS A 65 -6.72 1.98 -8.68
C LYS A 65 -7.45 2.41 -7.40
N ALA A 66 -7.51 3.72 -7.13
CA ALA A 66 -8.19 4.25 -5.95
C ALA A 66 -9.68 3.86 -5.92
N VAL A 67 -10.39 4.09 -7.03
CA VAL A 67 -11.80 3.71 -7.17
C VAL A 67 -11.98 2.19 -7.04
N THR A 68 -11.12 1.41 -7.70
CA THR A 68 -11.20 -0.05 -7.65
C THR A 68 -10.96 -0.60 -6.26
N ASN A 69 -10.07 -0.01 -5.47
CA ASN A 69 -9.83 -0.41 -4.07
C ASN A 69 -11.09 -0.38 -3.23
N TYR A 70 -11.95 0.63 -3.42
CA TYR A 70 -13.23 0.72 -2.72
C TYR A 70 -14.13 -0.48 -3.02
N PHE A 71 -14.21 -0.88 -4.30
CA PHE A 71 -15.00 -2.05 -4.69
C PHE A 71 -14.33 -3.36 -4.31
N ALA A 72 -12.99 -3.45 -4.38
CA ALA A 72 -12.23 -4.66 -4.08
C ALA A 72 -12.50 -5.17 -2.66
N GLY A 73 -12.53 -4.28 -1.66
CA GLY A 73 -12.87 -4.64 -0.28
C GLY A 73 -14.27 -5.24 -0.16
N ARG A 74 -15.28 -4.57 -0.76
CA ARG A 74 -16.67 -5.04 -0.76
C ARG A 74 -16.85 -6.36 -1.51
N TRP A 75 -16.20 -6.48 -2.66
CA TRP A 75 -16.25 -7.72 -3.44
C TRP A 75 -15.54 -8.87 -2.75
N ALA A 76 -14.45 -8.62 -2.04
CA ALA A 76 -13.78 -9.62 -1.23
C ALA A 76 -14.70 -10.15 -0.10
N ASP A 77 -15.48 -9.28 0.55
CA ASP A 77 -16.47 -9.70 1.54
C ASP A 77 -17.62 -10.50 0.91
N ARG A 78 -18.12 -10.06 -0.25
CA ARG A 78 -19.30 -10.65 -0.91
C ARG A 78 -18.96 -11.95 -1.65
N PHE A 79 -17.94 -11.94 -2.51
CA PHE A 79 -17.63 -13.03 -3.45
C PHE A 79 -16.51 -13.95 -2.96
N GLY A 80 -15.72 -13.52 -1.98
CA GLY A 80 -14.55 -14.23 -1.47
C GLY A 80 -13.25 -13.63 -1.99
N ARG A 81 -12.22 -13.76 -1.16
CA ARG A 81 -10.91 -13.16 -1.40
C ARG A 81 -10.25 -13.75 -2.64
N LYS A 82 -10.24 -15.07 -2.74
CA LYS A 82 -9.61 -15.78 -3.87
C LYS A 82 -10.21 -15.39 -5.23
N HIS A 83 -11.53 -15.29 -5.33
CA HIS A 83 -12.19 -14.94 -6.59
C HIS A 83 -11.84 -13.52 -7.05
N VAL A 84 -11.79 -12.56 -6.13
CA VAL A 84 -11.40 -11.18 -6.44
C VAL A 84 -9.93 -11.09 -6.86
N LEU A 85 -9.04 -11.85 -6.19
CA LEU A 85 -7.63 -11.95 -6.57
C LEU A 85 -7.46 -12.49 -8.00
N VAL A 86 -8.14 -13.59 -8.33
CA VAL A 86 -8.09 -14.20 -9.67
C VAL A 86 -8.66 -13.27 -10.74
N ALA A 87 -9.80 -12.61 -10.46
CA ALA A 87 -10.37 -11.62 -11.37
C ALA A 87 -9.38 -10.49 -11.68
N GLY A 88 -8.65 -10.02 -10.68
CA GLY A 88 -7.60 -9.01 -10.87
C GLY A 88 -6.49 -9.48 -11.81
N TRP A 89 -6.05 -10.73 -11.73
CA TRP A 89 -5.06 -11.31 -12.66
C TRP A 89 -5.60 -11.46 -14.09
N VAL A 90 -6.85 -11.87 -14.24
CA VAL A 90 -7.51 -11.98 -15.58
C VAL A 90 -7.54 -10.61 -16.25
N ILE A 91 -7.84 -9.54 -15.50
CA ILE A 91 -7.82 -8.15 -16.01
C ILE A 91 -6.39 -7.69 -16.33
N ALA A 92 -5.38 -8.17 -15.61
CA ALA A 92 -3.97 -7.87 -15.91
C ALA A 92 -3.48 -8.51 -17.21
N ALA A 93 -4.08 -9.63 -17.65
CA ALA A 93 -3.56 -10.44 -18.75
C ALA A 93 -3.33 -9.66 -20.06
N PRO A 94 -4.22 -8.78 -20.54
CA PRO A 94 -3.99 -8.01 -21.76
C PRO A 94 -2.97 -6.86 -21.60
N VAL A 95 -2.65 -6.42 -20.38
CA VAL A 95 -1.83 -5.22 -20.15
C VAL A 95 -0.46 -5.26 -20.84
N PRO A 96 0.36 -6.32 -20.67
CA PRO A 96 1.67 -6.36 -21.33
C PRO A 96 1.55 -6.28 -22.85
N PHE A 97 0.58 -6.95 -23.42
CA PHE A 97 0.34 -6.98 -24.88
C PHE A 97 -0.10 -5.59 -25.40
N LEU A 98 -0.98 -4.91 -24.67
CA LEU A 98 -1.38 -3.54 -25.01
C LEU A 98 -0.19 -2.58 -24.99
N LEU A 99 0.72 -2.72 -24.03
CA LEU A 99 1.94 -1.90 -23.93
C LEU A 99 2.94 -2.24 -25.06
N MET A 100 3.12 -3.52 -25.40
CA MET A 100 4.00 -3.97 -26.48
C MET A 100 3.63 -3.36 -27.83
N TRP A 101 2.34 -3.35 -28.16
CA TRP A 101 1.86 -3.02 -29.49
C TRP A 101 0.92 -1.82 -29.52
N ALA A 102 1.02 -0.92 -28.56
CA ALA A 102 0.26 0.32 -28.53
C ALA A 102 0.51 1.16 -29.80
N PRO A 103 -0.52 1.43 -30.62
CA PRO A 103 -0.38 2.28 -31.80
C PRO A 103 -0.43 3.79 -31.48
N SER A 104 -0.85 4.15 -30.26
CA SER A 104 -0.96 5.53 -29.79
C SER A 104 -0.88 5.59 -28.26
N TRP A 105 -0.61 6.80 -27.73
CA TRP A 105 -0.57 7.03 -26.28
C TRP A 105 -1.90 6.71 -25.58
N SER A 106 -3.04 6.88 -26.25
CA SER A 106 -4.35 6.49 -25.68
C SER A 106 -4.46 5.00 -25.38
N TRP A 107 -3.78 4.12 -26.13
CA TRP A 107 -3.70 2.69 -25.83
C TRP A 107 -2.88 2.43 -24.57
N ILE A 108 -1.79 3.17 -24.37
CA ILE A 108 -1.00 3.13 -23.13
C ILE A 108 -1.87 3.55 -21.94
N LEU A 109 -2.68 4.62 -22.09
CA LEU A 109 -3.63 5.03 -21.05
C LEU A 109 -4.69 3.95 -20.78
N GLY A 110 -5.21 3.32 -21.83
CA GLY A 110 -6.14 2.18 -21.72
C GLY A 110 -5.52 0.99 -20.97
N ALA A 111 -4.27 0.64 -21.27
CA ALA A 111 -3.51 -0.39 -20.55
C ALA A 111 -3.36 -0.03 -19.06
N ASN A 112 -3.11 1.26 -18.76
CA ASN A 112 -2.99 1.75 -17.39
C ASN A 112 -4.32 1.79 -16.63
N VAL A 113 -5.46 1.98 -17.30
CA VAL A 113 -6.79 1.74 -16.69
C VAL A 113 -6.90 0.29 -16.24
N LEU A 114 -6.62 -0.67 -17.13
CA LEU A 114 -6.70 -2.10 -16.80
C LEU A 114 -5.70 -2.48 -15.69
N LEU A 115 -4.47 -1.95 -15.74
CA LEU A 115 -3.47 -2.17 -14.70
C LEU A 115 -3.95 -1.59 -13.37
N GLY A 116 -4.55 -0.39 -13.35
CA GLY A 116 -5.13 0.21 -12.15
C GLY A 116 -6.25 -0.64 -11.54
N VAL A 117 -7.16 -1.16 -12.37
CA VAL A 117 -8.19 -2.10 -11.91
C VAL A 117 -7.57 -3.38 -11.34
N SER A 118 -6.67 -4.00 -12.08
CA SER A 118 -5.97 -5.20 -11.64
C SER A 118 -5.27 -4.99 -10.29
N GLN A 119 -4.52 -3.89 -10.16
CA GLN A 119 -3.79 -3.54 -8.94
C GLN A 119 -4.72 -3.28 -7.75
N GLY A 120 -5.84 -2.60 -7.99
CA GLY A 120 -6.86 -2.38 -6.97
C GLY A 120 -7.45 -3.70 -6.44
N LEU A 121 -7.70 -4.67 -7.33
CA LEU A 121 -8.21 -5.98 -6.94
C LEU A 121 -7.13 -6.85 -6.28
N THR A 122 -5.98 -7.04 -6.93
CA THR A 122 -4.95 -8.00 -6.50
C THR A 122 -4.22 -7.55 -5.25
N TRP A 123 -3.69 -6.31 -5.23
CA TRP A 123 -2.94 -5.81 -4.09
C TRP A 123 -3.81 -5.70 -2.84
N SER A 124 -5.02 -5.13 -2.98
CA SER A 124 -5.93 -5.03 -1.83
C SER A 124 -6.32 -6.39 -1.27
N THR A 125 -6.61 -7.35 -2.15
CA THR A 125 -7.03 -8.69 -1.72
C THR A 125 -5.88 -9.45 -1.06
N THR A 126 -4.65 -9.37 -1.57
CA THR A 126 -3.49 -10.00 -0.91
C THR A 126 -3.22 -9.42 0.47
N VAL A 127 -3.43 -8.10 0.67
CA VAL A 127 -3.35 -7.46 2.00
C VAL A 127 -4.44 -8.00 2.92
N ILE A 128 -5.70 -8.01 2.47
CA ILE A 128 -6.84 -8.49 3.25
C ILE A 128 -6.61 -9.94 3.69
N MET A 129 -6.23 -10.82 2.75
CA MET A 129 -5.95 -12.23 3.05
C MET A 129 -4.84 -12.42 4.09
N LYS A 130 -3.80 -11.59 4.04
CA LYS A 130 -2.70 -11.68 5.02
C LYS A 130 -3.11 -11.17 6.40
N ILE A 131 -3.97 -10.15 6.47
CA ILE A 131 -4.58 -9.70 7.74
C ILE A 131 -5.43 -10.82 8.33
N ASP A 132 -6.25 -11.49 7.50
CA ASP A 132 -7.10 -12.60 7.93
C ASP A 132 -6.29 -13.77 8.53
N LEU A 133 -5.09 -14.05 7.98
CA LEU A 133 -4.22 -15.14 8.42
C LEU A 133 -3.37 -14.80 9.66
N ALA A 134 -2.87 -13.56 9.74
CA ALA A 134 -1.86 -13.17 10.71
C ALA A 134 -2.37 -13.16 12.16
N GLY A 135 -3.67 -12.91 12.35
CA GLY A 135 -4.22 -12.68 13.68
C GLY A 135 -3.73 -11.39 14.34
N PRO A 136 -4.25 -11.02 15.52
CA PRO A 136 -4.01 -9.70 16.13
C PRO A 136 -2.55 -9.40 16.48
N ARG A 137 -1.79 -10.42 16.91
CA ARG A 137 -0.46 -10.23 17.53
C ARG A 137 0.64 -9.81 16.54
N ASN A 138 0.55 -10.22 15.27
CA ASN A 138 1.62 -10.06 14.28
C ASN A 138 1.19 -9.27 13.04
N ARG A 139 0.16 -8.44 13.13
CA ARG A 139 -0.37 -7.67 11.99
C ARG A 139 0.65 -6.70 11.42
N GLY A 140 1.41 -6.02 12.28
CA GLY A 140 2.44 -5.08 11.84
C GLY A 140 3.55 -5.76 11.06
N LEU A 141 4.08 -6.87 11.57
CA LEU A 141 5.08 -7.68 10.86
C LEU A 141 4.53 -8.21 9.52
N ALA A 142 3.29 -8.73 9.54
CA ALA A 142 2.64 -9.23 8.33
C ALA A 142 2.49 -8.14 7.25
N MET A 143 2.11 -6.93 7.65
CA MET A 143 1.99 -5.81 6.72
C MET A 143 3.34 -5.28 6.26
N GLY A 144 4.34 -5.25 7.14
CA GLY A 144 5.73 -4.93 6.76
C GLY A 144 6.27 -5.86 5.69
N LEU A 145 6.11 -7.18 5.86
CA LEU A 145 6.50 -8.18 4.86
C LEU A 145 5.72 -8.05 3.55
N ASN A 146 4.42 -7.75 3.65
CA ASN A 146 3.58 -7.51 2.47
C ASN A 146 4.10 -6.36 1.61
N GLU A 147 4.27 -5.20 2.24
CA GLU A 147 4.62 -3.98 1.52
C GLU A 147 6.08 -4.05 1.03
N PHE A 148 7.00 -4.61 1.84
CA PHE A 148 8.37 -4.89 1.40
C PHE A 148 8.39 -5.69 0.10
N ALA A 149 7.72 -6.84 0.07
CA ALA A 149 7.73 -7.71 -1.11
C ALA A 149 7.18 -7.01 -2.36
N GLY A 150 6.08 -6.26 -2.21
CA GLY A 150 5.49 -5.51 -3.31
C GLY A 150 6.43 -4.44 -3.85
N TYR A 151 6.95 -3.55 -3.00
CA TYR A 151 7.80 -2.44 -3.44
C TYR A 151 9.22 -2.86 -3.83
N PHE A 152 9.76 -3.89 -3.22
CA PHE A 152 11.02 -4.48 -3.63
C PHE A 152 10.91 -5.08 -5.05
N ALA A 153 9.81 -5.76 -5.34
CA ALA A 153 9.55 -6.28 -6.69
C ALA A 153 9.30 -5.17 -7.72
N VAL A 154 8.66 -4.05 -7.33
CA VAL A 154 8.58 -2.84 -8.18
C VAL A 154 9.98 -2.39 -8.58
N ALA A 155 10.89 -2.25 -7.61
CA ALA A 155 12.25 -1.77 -7.87
C ALA A 155 13.04 -2.72 -8.78
N ILE A 156 13.02 -4.03 -8.49
CA ILE A 156 13.71 -5.05 -9.30
C ILE A 156 13.15 -5.08 -10.72
N SER A 157 11.82 -5.04 -10.87
CA SER A 157 11.18 -5.07 -12.18
C SER A 157 11.52 -3.82 -13.00
N ALA A 158 11.45 -2.63 -12.40
CA ALA A 158 11.83 -1.39 -13.06
C ALA A 158 13.29 -1.39 -13.52
N LEU A 159 14.18 -1.92 -12.67
CA LEU A 159 15.60 -2.08 -13.01
C LEU A 159 15.77 -3.05 -14.18
N ALA A 160 15.14 -4.22 -14.11
CA ALA A 160 15.23 -5.25 -15.15
C ALA A 160 14.72 -4.76 -16.50
N THR A 161 13.55 -4.08 -16.51
CA THR A 161 13.00 -3.50 -17.75
C THR A 161 13.87 -2.38 -18.30
N GLY A 162 14.48 -1.56 -17.45
CA GLY A 162 15.45 -0.54 -17.87
C GLY A 162 16.67 -1.15 -18.59
N PHE A 163 17.25 -2.22 -18.04
CA PHE A 163 18.38 -2.92 -18.69
C PHE A 163 17.97 -3.60 -20.00
N ILE A 164 16.79 -4.27 -20.03
CA ILE A 164 16.30 -4.90 -21.26
C ILE A 164 16.01 -3.84 -22.32
N ALA A 165 15.44 -2.69 -21.94
CA ALA A 165 15.18 -1.60 -22.87
C ALA A 165 16.47 -0.99 -23.45
N ALA A 166 17.51 -0.84 -22.63
CA ALA A 166 18.81 -0.32 -23.08
C ALA A 166 19.49 -1.24 -24.09
N GLU A 167 19.32 -2.56 -23.97
CA GLU A 167 19.97 -3.55 -24.85
C GLU A 167 19.12 -3.87 -26.09
N TYR A 168 17.81 -3.97 -25.94
CA TYR A 168 16.91 -4.52 -26.98
C TYR A 168 15.86 -3.50 -27.48
N GLY A 169 15.87 -2.26 -26.96
CA GLY A 169 14.88 -1.24 -27.29
C GLY A 169 13.68 -1.20 -26.34
N LEU A 170 12.92 -0.11 -26.44
CA LEU A 170 11.83 0.22 -25.51
C LEU A 170 10.64 -0.74 -25.63
N ARG A 171 10.39 -1.30 -26.79
CA ARG A 171 9.29 -2.26 -27.07
C ARG A 171 9.71 -3.28 -28.15
N PRO A 172 9.18 -4.52 -28.15
CA PRO A 172 8.27 -5.12 -27.15
C PRO A 172 8.99 -5.81 -25.99
N GLN A 173 10.32 -5.98 -26.04
CA GLN A 173 11.10 -6.93 -25.23
C GLN A 173 10.94 -6.72 -23.71
N PRO A 174 10.97 -5.51 -23.12
CA PRO A 174 10.82 -5.32 -21.69
C PRO A 174 9.48 -5.86 -21.15
N PHE A 175 8.43 -5.82 -21.94
CA PHE A 175 7.08 -6.22 -21.52
C PHE A 175 6.85 -7.73 -21.53
N TYR A 176 7.76 -8.55 -22.09
CA TYR A 176 7.72 -10.00 -21.91
C TYR A 176 7.82 -10.41 -20.43
N LEU A 177 8.51 -9.62 -19.61
CA LEU A 177 8.49 -9.81 -18.16
C LEU A 177 7.06 -9.72 -17.60
N GLY A 178 6.27 -8.79 -18.09
CA GLY A 178 4.86 -8.63 -17.68
C GLY A 178 4.02 -9.86 -18.02
N VAL A 179 4.25 -10.47 -19.19
CA VAL A 179 3.58 -11.74 -19.57
C VAL A 179 3.93 -12.85 -18.58
N ALA A 180 5.23 -12.96 -18.22
CA ALA A 180 5.68 -13.94 -17.23
C ALA A 180 5.07 -13.68 -15.84
N PHE A 181 5.02 -12.42 -15.40
CA PHE A 181 4.45 -12.05 -14.10
C PHE A 181 2.94 -12.39 -14.03
N VAL A 182 2.19 -12.07 -15.08
CA VAL A 182 0.76 -12.43 -15.16
C VAL A 182 0.56 -13.95 -15.17
N ALA A 183 1.34 -14.68 -15.97
CA ALA A 183 1.22 -16.12 -16.05
C ALA A 183 1.46 -16.80 -14.70
N VAL A 184 2.58 -16.46 -14.05
CA VAL A 184 2.93 -17.02 -12.73
C VAL A 184 1.96 -16.56 -11.65
N GLY A 185 1.63 -15.27 -11.57
CA GLY A 185 0.69 -14.73 -10.58
C GLY A 185 -0.71 -15.35 -10.70
N THR A 186 -1.19 -15.55 -11.93
CA THR A 186 -2.45 -16.23 -12.21
C THR A 186 -2.39 -17.69 -11.79
N PHE A 187 -1.35 -18.41 -12.18
CA PHE A 187 -1.16 -19.83 -11.83
C PHE A 187 -1.17 -20.03 -10.32
N LEU A 188 -0.37 -19.25 -9.57
CA LEU A 188 -0.30 -19.35 -8.13
C LEU A 188 -1.66 -19.05 -7.49
N SER A 189 -2.35 -18.00 -7.97
CA SER A 189 -3.63 -17.56 -7.40
C SER A 189 -4.76 -18.54 -7.69
N VAL A 190 -4.80 -19.16 -8.86
CA VAL A 190 -5.85 -20.13 -9.25
C VAL A 190 -5.63 -21.48 -8.57
N PHE A 191 -4.41 -22.01 -8.61
CA PHE A 191 -4.17 -23.41 -8.25
C PHE A 191 -3.65 -23.60 -6.82
N ILE A 192 -2.94 -22.63 -6.25
CA ILE A 192 -2.23 -22.83 -4.97
C ILE A 192 -2.82 -21.99 -3.84
N VAL A 193 -3.19 -20.72 -4.08
CA VAL A 193 -3.80 -19.85 -3.08
C VAL A 193 -5.14 -20.41 -2.62
N ARG A 194 -5.34 -20.45 -1.28
CA ARG A 194 -6.57 -20.91 -0.63
C ARG A 194 -7.40 -19.72 -0.16
N GLU A 195 -8.73 -19.90 -0.12
CA GLU A 195 -9.67 -18.91 0.39
C GLU A 195 -9.50 -18.69 1.90
N THR A 196 -9.57 -17.42 2.37
CA THR A 196 -9.38 -17.06 3.79
C THR A 196 -10.68 -16.74 4.54
N ARG A 197 -11.85 -16.84 3.91
CA ARG A 197 -13.15 -16.59 4.58
C ARG A 197 -13.36 -17.37 5.87
N GLY A 198 -12.86 -18.61 5.93
CA GLY A 198 -12.95 -19.44 7.13
C GLY A 198 -12.24 -18.81 8.32
N HIS A 199 -11.09 -18.17 8.10
CA HIS A 199 -10.33 -17.47 9.15
C HIS A 199 -11.11 -16.26 9.70
N VAL A 200 -11.77 -15.51 8.80
CA VAL A 200 -12.65 -14.40 9.19
C VAL A 200 -13.82 -14.88 10.06
N ALA A 201 -14.50 -15.95 9.62
CA ALA A 201 -15.61 -16.53 10.39
C ALA A 201 -15.14 -16.99 11.78
N HIS A 202 -13.99 -17.67 11.85
CA HIS A 202 -13.40 -18.11 13.11
C HIS A 202 -13.03 -16.93 14.03
N GLU A 203 -12.36 -15.90 13.50
CA GLU A 203 -12.03 -14.69 14.29
C GLU A 203 -13.30 -13.96 14.76
N SER A 204 -14.34 -13.89 13.92
CA SER A 204 -15.62 -13.29 14.29
C SER A 204 -16.32 -14.04 15.43
N THR A 205 -16.26 -15.37 15.47
CA THR A 205 -16.83 -16.15 16.58
C THR A 205 -16.07 -15.92 17.90
N LEU A 206 -14.76 -15.74 17.85
CA LEU A 206 -13.96 -15.42 19.03
C LEU A 206 -14.24 -14.02 19.58
N GLN A 207 -14.63 -13.07 18.72
CA GLN A 207 -14.96 -11.69 19.08
C GLN A 207 -16.45 -11.48 19.38
N SER A 208 -17.32 -12.44 19.07
CA SER A 208 -18.79 -12.32 19.14
C SER A 208 -19.38 -12.25 20.56
N ALA A 209 -18.57 -12.20 21.62
CA ALA A 209 -19.03 -11.79 22.94
C ALA A 209 -19.49 -10.31 22.99
N ALA A 210 -19.20 -9.50 21.98
CA ALA A 210 -19.71 -8.15 21.79
C ALA A 210 -20.61 -8.12 20.54
N SER A 211 -21.92 -8.16 20.73
CA SER A 211 -22.95 -8.10 19.68
C SER A 211 -22.69 -6.94 18.70
N SER A 212 -22.14 -7.21 17.53
CA SER A 212 -22.04 -6.22 16.47
C SER A 212 -23.11 -6.49 15.42
N THR A 213 -24.12 -5.63 15.36
CA THR A 213 -25.06 -5.58 14.23
C THR A 213 -24.30 -5.47 12.92
N PRO A 214 -24.65 -6.23 11.88
CA PRO A 214 -24.00 -6.10 10.57
C PRO A 214 -24.14 -4.66 10.06
N LEU A 215 -23.02 -4.00 9.78
CA LEU A 215 -23.00 -2.65 9.24
C LEU A 215 -23.32 -2.65 7.74
N SER A 216 -24.15 -1.71 7.31
CA SER A 216 -24.39 -1.47 5.89
C SER A 216 -23.11 -0.92 5.21
N PRO A 217 -22.94 -1.12 3.89
CA PRO A 217 -21.80 -0.57 3.16
C PRO A 217 -21.63 0.94 3.30
N ARG A 218 -22.75 1.68 3.41
CA ARG A 218 -22.75 3.13 3.63
C ARG A 218 -22.23 3.47 5.02
N GLU A 219 -22.63 2.73 6.05
CA GLU A 219 -22.15 2.93 7.42
C GLU A 219 -20.65 2.65 7.53
N VAL A 220 -20.15 1.57 6.91
CA VAL A 220 -18.71 1.28 6.87
C VAL A 220 -17.96 2.41 6.18
N PHE A 221 -18.48 2.94 5.05
CA PHE A 221 -17.87 4.08 4.36
C PHE A 221 -17.81 5.32 5.25
N VAL A 222 -18.94 5.71 5.84
CA VAL A 222 -19.03 6.90 6.70
C VAL A 222 -18.15 6.76 7.95
N ARG A 223 -18.16 5.58 8.58
CA ARG A 223 -17.28 5.30 9.74
C ARG A 223 -15.81 5.41 9.37
N THR A 224 -15.39 4.72 8.33
CA THR A 224 -13.97 4.68 7.94
C THR A 224 -13.46 6.03 7.44
N SER A 225 -14.33 6.83 6.82
CA SER A 225 -13.95 8.11 6.22
C SER A 225 -14.04 9.28 7.20
N PHE A 226 -15.03 9.31 8.12
CA PHE A 226 -15.38 10.55 8.80
C PHE A 226 -15.70 10.41 10.30
N THR A 227 -16.53 9.43 10.69
CA THR A 227 -17.15 9.43 12.03
C THR A 227 -16.38 8.66 13.08
N ASP A 228 -15.77 7.52 12.72
CA ASP A 228 -14.91 6.81 13.65
C ASP A 228 -13.57 7.55 13.77
N ARG A 229 -13.21 7.93 14.99
CA ARG A 229 -12.04 8.75 15.23
C ARG A 229 -10.73 8.07 14.85
N ASP A 230 -10.64 6.77 15.02
CA ASP A 230 -9.42 6.02 14.74
C ASP A 230 -9.32 5.72 13.23
N LEU A 231 -10.38 5.18 12.62
CA LEU A 231 -10.40 4.86 11.19
C LEU A 231 -10.29 6.08 10.29
N SER A 232 -10.94 7.21 10.65
CA SER A 232 -10.83 8.44 9.86
C SER A 232 -9.45 9.08 9.98
N SER A 233 -8.83 9.04 11.17
CA SER A 233 -7.43 9.47 11.37
C SER A 233 -6.46 8.61 10.54
N ILE A 234 -6.67 7.30 10.49
CA ILE A 234 -5.89 6.38 9.66
C ILE A 234 -6.07 6.72 8.17
N SER A 235 -7.31 6.99 7.72
CA SER A 235 -7.63 7.27 6.32
C SER A 235 -7.01 8.58 5.85
N GLN A 236 -7.10 9.67 6.63
CA GLN A 236 -6.44 10.94 6.30
C GLN A 236 -4.92 10.81 6.34
N ALA A 237 -4.34 10.08 7.32
CA ALA A 237 -2.90 9.86 7.38
C ALA A 237 -2.39 9.10 6.16
N GLY A 238 -3.17 8.14 5.66
CA GLY A 238 -2.88 7.42 4.42
C GLY A 238 -2.96 8.32 3.18
N LEU A 239 -3.98 9.16 3.08
CA LEU A 239 -4.12 10.14 1.99
C LEU A 239 -2.91 11.07 1.95
N VAL A 240 -2.54 11.68 3.08
CA VAL A 240 -1.39 12.60 3.16
C VAL A 240 -0.07 11.87 2.91
N ASN A 241 0.04 10.59 3.27
CA ASN A 241 1.22 9.79 2.95
C ASN A 241 1.43 9.66 1.44
N ASN A 242 0.38 9.28 0.69
CA ASN A 242 0.48 9.14 -0.76
C ASN A 242 0.47 10.50 -1.50
N LEU A 243 -0.06 11.55 -0.88
CA LEU A 243 0.11 12.91 -1.38
C LEU A 243 1.60 13.31 -1.37
N ASN A 244 2.31 12.96 -0.29
CA ASN A 244 3.76 13.10 -0.22
C ASN A 244 4.47 12.32 -1.34
N ASP A 245 4.07 11.07 -1.59
CA ASP A 245 4.65 10.25 -2.64
C ASP A 245 4.38 10.85 -4.03
N GLY A 246 3.15 11.33 -4.29
CA GLY A 246 2.79 11.98 -5.54
C GLY A 246 3.64 13.23 -5.82
N MET A 247 3.92 14.03 -4.79
CA MET A 247 4.86 15.15 -4.88
C MET A 247 6.29 14.67 -5.12
N ALA A 248 6.77 13.69 -4.33
CA ALA A 248 8.16 13.25 -4.40
C ALA A 248 8.53 12.70 -5.79
N TRP A 249 7.64 11.92 -6.39
CA TRP A 249 7.86 11.38 -7.73
C TRP A 249 7.80 12.44 -8.84
N GLY A 250 6.98 13.48 -8.67
CA GLY A 250 6.82 14.55 -9.67
C GLY A 250 7.79 15.71 -9.49
N LEU A 251 7.96 16.20 -8.25
CA LEU A 251 8.66 17.46 -7.98
C LEU A 251 10.14 17.31 -7.64
N PHE A 252 10.53 16.27 -6.92
CA PHE A 252 11.92 16.15 -6.46
C PHE A 252 12.94 16.11 -7.60
N PRO A 253 12.73 15.38 -8.71
CA PRO A 253 13.64 15.44 -9.84
C PRO A 253 13.84 16.88 -10.35
N LEU A 254 12.78 17.69 -10.36
CA LEU A 254 12.84 19.10 -10.76
C LEU A 254 13.61 19.96 -9.74
N VAL A 255 13.42 19.68 -8.44
CA VAL A 255 14.19 20.35 -7.36
C VAL A 255 15.68 20.04 -7.49
N TYR A 256 16.04 18.79 -7.75
CA TYR A 256 17.43 18.36 -7.93
C TYR A 256 18.05 18.99 -9.18
N ALA A 257 17.34 18.97 -10.31
CA ALA A 257 17.78 19.59 -11.57
C ALA A 257 17.99 21.09 -11.42
N ALA A 258 17.08 21.79 -10.72
CA ALA A 258 17.20 23.23 -10.45
C ALA A 258 18.42 23.60 -9.59
N ARG A 259 19.03 22.64 -8.92
CA ARG A 259 20.28 22.80 -8.13
C ARG A 259 21.51 22.24 -8.86
N GLY A 260 21.39 21.95 -10.15
CA GLY A 260 22.52 21.55 -11.02
C GLY A 260 22.92 20.08 -10.90
N MET A 261 22.07 19.20 -10.32
CA MET A 261 22.34 17.76 -10.30
C MET A 261 22.24 17.18 -11.71
N SER A 262 23.20 16.34 -12.07
CA SER A 262 23.20 15.59 -13.33
C SER A 262 22.05 14.54 -13.34
N VAL A 263 21.67 14.11 -14.54
CA VAL A 263 20.64 13.07 -14.71
C VAL A 263 20.99 11.79 -13.95
N ALA A 264 22.26 11.42 -13.92
CA ALA A 264 22.72 10.25 -13.16
C ALA A 264 22.55 10.42 -11.64
N GLU A 265 22.89 11.59 -11.11
CA GLU A 265 22.70 11.93 -9.70
C GLU A 265 21.23 11.96 -9.32
N ILE A 266 20.38 12.54 -10.18
CA ILE A 266 18.93 12.55 -10.00
C ILE A 266 18.38 11.11 -9.94
N GLY A 267 18.87 10.23 -10.81
CA GLY A 267 18.48 8.82 -10.83
C GLY A 267 18.83 8.12 -9.50
N VAL A 268 20.04 8.33 -8.99
CA VAL A 268 20.46 7.78 -7.69
C VAL A 268 19.60 8.35 -6.55
N LEU A 269 19.40 9.68 -6.51
CA LEU A 269 18.61 10.34 -5.47
C LEU A 269 17.15 9.86 -5.48
N ALA A 270 16.55 9.67 -6.67
CA ALA A 270 15.21 9.13 -6.81
C ALA A 270 15.08 7.68 -6.28
N ALA A 271 16.17 6.91 -6.31
CA ALA A 271 16.18 5.55 -5.77
C ALA A 271 16.36 5.48 -4.25
N VAL A 272 16.98 6.47 -3.61
CA VAL A 272 17.26 6.48 -2.17
C VAL A 272 15.95 6.38 -1.37
N TYR A 273 14.95 7.20 -1.69
CA TYR A 273 13.68 7.24 -0.98
C TYR A 273 12.97 5.88 -0.94
N PRO A 274 12.67 5.24 -2.08
CA PRO A 274 11.98 3.95 -2.09
C PRO A 274 12.85 2.80 -1.54
N ALA A 275 14.18 2.89 -1.66
CA ALA A 275 15.07 1.87 -1.09
C ALA A 275 15.03 1.87 0.44
N VAL A 276 15.18 3.05 1.06
CA VAL A 276 15.08 3.18 2.53
C VAL A 276 13.68 2.83 3.03
N TRP A 277 12.64 3.28 2.33
CA TRP A 277 11.28 2.93 2.61
C TRP A 277 11.06 1.41 2.55
N GLY A 278 11.42 0.75 1.47
CA GLY A 278 11.26 -0.70 1.28
C GLY A 278 11.97 -1.50 2.38
N LEU A 279 13.26 -1.25 2.59
CA LEU A 279 14.05 -1.95 3.61
C LEU A 279 13.56 -1.66 5.04
N GLY A 280 13.23 -0.40 5.32
CA GLY A 280 12.77 0.02 6.63
C GLY A 280 11.49 -0.70 7.09
N GLN A 281 10.61 -1.08 6.18
CA GLN A 281 9.35 -1.77 6.50
C GLN A 281 9.55 -3.15 7.17
N LEU A 282 10.67 -3.82 6.90
CA LEU A 282 11.01 -5.09 7.55
C LEU A 282 11.16 -4.93 9.07
N VAL A 283 11.68 -3.78 9.50
CA VAL A 283 11.89 -3.46 10.92
C VAL A 283 10.67 -2.76 11.50
N THR A 284 10.17 -1.72 10.83
CA THR A 284 9.13 -0.85 11.38
C THR A 284 7.78 -1.54 11.49
N GLY A 285 7.48 -2.51 10.62
CA GLY A 285 6.30 -3.35 10.72
C GLY A 285 6.28 -4.11 12.05
N ALA A 286 7.35 -4.85 12.36
CA ALA A 286 7.49 -5.58 13.62
C ALA A 286 7.60 -4.64 14.82
N LEU A 287 8.24 -3.48 14.66
CA LEU A 287 8.37 -2.47 15.71
C LEU A 287 7.00 -1.92 16.12
N SER A 288 6.08 -1.75 15.17
CA SER A 288 4.72 -1.29 15.44
C SER A 288 3.93 -2.23 16.36
N ASP A 289 4.23 -3.54 16.32
CA ASP A 289 3.64 -4.54 17.22
C ASP A 289 4.19 -4.45 18.65
N ARG A 290 5.30 -3.72 18.87
CA ARG A 290 5.95 -3.60 20.17
C ARG A 290 5.72 -2.25 20.84
N ILE A 291 5.92 -1.15 20.10
CA ILE A 291 5.86 0.21 20.67
C ILE A 291 4.49 0.88 20.51
N GLY A 292 3.62 0.33 19.67
CA GLY A 292 2.29 0.85 19.40
C GLY A 292 2.15 1.48 18.02
N ARG A 293 0.90 1.56 17.53
CA ARG A 293 0.58 2.07 16.20
C ARG A 293 0.68 3.57 16.13
N LYS A 294 -0.02 4.25 17.05
CA LYS A 294 -0.11 5.72 17.09
C LYS A 294 1.25 6.39 17.14
N ARG A 295 2.11 5.95 18.06
CA ARG A 295 3.44 6.56 18.27
C ARG A 295 4.28 6.46 17.00
N LEU A 296 4.25 5.32 16.32
CA LEU A 296 5.04 5.09 15.12
C LEU A 296 4.53 5.89 13.93
N ILE A 297 3.20 6.01 13.77
CA ILE A 297 2.60 6.86 12.73
C ILE A 297 3.00 8.33 12.93
N VAL A 298 2.87 8.86 14.17
CA VAL A 298 3.24 10.25 14.47
C VAL A 298 4.73 10.51 14.23
N ALA A 299 5.61 9.63 14.73
CA ALA A 299 7.05 9.73 14.50
C ALA A 299 7.39 9.70 13.01
N GLY A 300 6.74 8.83 12.24
CA GLY A 300 6.90 8.73 10.79
C GLY A 300 6.45 9.99 10.06
N LYS A 301 5.32 10.60 10.45
CA LYS A 301 4.83 11.87 9.87
C LYS A 301 5.77 13.02 10.12
N VAL A 302 6.31 13.12 11.34
CA VAL A 302 7.34 14.13 11.69
C VAL A 302 8.62 13.88 10.89
N SER A 303 9.08 12.63 10.79
CA SER A 303 10.25 12.28 9.99
C SER A 303 10.06 12.65 8.51
N GLN A 304 8.90 12.34 7.91
CA GLN A 304 8.58 12.75 6.54
C GLN A 304 8.69 14.27 6.38
N ALA A 305 8.06 15.03 7.25
CA ALA A 305 8.10 16.50 7.19
C ALA A 305 9.53 17.05 7.30
N LEU A 306 10.33 16.53 8.24
CA LEU A 306 11.73 16.92 8.40
C LEU A 306 12.56 16.60 7.15
N GLY A 307 12.43 15.41 6.60
CA GLY A 307 13.12 15.02 5.38
C GLY A 307 12.74 15.87 4.17
N ILE A 308 11.45 16.22 4.04
CA ILE A 308 10.97 17.14 2.99
C ILE A 308 11.61 18.54 3.15
N VAL A 309 11.68 19.06 4.38
CA VAL A 309 12.35 20.35 4.66
C VAL A 309 13.84 20.27 4.29
N VAL A 310 14.52 19.17 4.63
CA VAL A 310 15.93 18.96 4.22
C VAL A 310 16.07 18.96 2.70
N VAL A 311 15.15 18.33 1.94
CA VAL A 311 15.15 18.39 0.48
C VAL A 311 14.90 19.82 -0.02
N ALA A 312 13.93 20.54 0.55
CA ALA A 312 13.57 21.90 0.11
C ALA A 312 14.76 22.88 0.18
N PHE A 313 15.59 22.74 1.22
CA PHE A 313 16.76 23.61 1.46
C PHE A 313 18.09 22.94 1.10
N GLY A 314 18.07 21.68 0.67
CA GLY A 314 19.26 20.96 0.21
C GLY A 314 19.91 21.67 -0.98
N GLY A 315 21.24 21.75 -0.95
CA GLY A 315 22.03 22.36 -2.02
C GLY A 315 23.10 21.41 -2.59
N THR A 316 23.25 20.24 -1.96
CA THR A 316 24.27 19.25 -2.34
C THR A 316 23.62 17.87 -2.51
N PHE A 317 24.31 17.00 -3.26
CA PHE A 317 23.89 15.60 -3.42
C PHE A 317 23.64 14.91 -2.06
N GLN A 318 24.58 15.08 -1.11
CA GLN A 318 24.50 14.47 0.22
C GLN A 318 23.29 14.99 1.02
N GLY A 319 23.01 16.30 0.91
CA GLY A 319 21.84 16.90 1.55
C GLY A 319 20.53 16.33 1.00
N PHE A 320 20.41 16.20 -0.31
CA PHE A 320 19.26 15.58 -0.96
C PHE A 320 19.13 14.10 -0.61
N ALA A 321 20.23 13.34 -0.64
CA ALA A 321 20.24 11.93 -0.26
C ALA A 321 19.80 11.73 1.21
N LEU A 322 20.30 12.58 2.12
CA LEU A 322 19.89 12.56 3.53
C LEU A 322 18.39 12.85 3.68
N GLY A 323 17.88 13.90 3.02
CA GLY A 323 16.46 14.25 3.05
C GLY A 323 15.59 13.10 2.51
N ALA A 324 15.95 12.53 1.36
CA ALA A 324 15.27 11.37 0.76
C ALA A 324 15.28 10.15 1.69
N ALA A 325 16.41 9.88 2.36
CA ALA A 325 16.53 8.77 3.33
C ALA A 325 15.63 9.00 4.55
N ILE A 326 15.58 10.22 5.10
CA ILE A 326 14.72 10.57 6.24
C ILE A 326 13.23 10.41 5.86
N ILE A 327 12.83 10.84 4.65
CA ILE A 327 11.47 10.65 4.15
C ILE A 327 11.17 9.14 4.03
N GLY A 328 12.09 8.37 3.46
CA GLY A 328 11.94 6.92 3.30
C GLY A 328 11.76 6.20 4.64
N LEU A 329 12.55 6.58 5.66
CA LEU A 329 12.40 6.06 7.00
C LEU A 329 11.03 6.42 7.60
N GLY A 330 10.59 7.68 7.46
CA GLY A 330 9.27 8.12 7.91
C GLY A 330 8.14 7.33 7.23
N THR A 331 8.21 7.15 5.92
CA THR A 331 7.22 6.38 5.14
C THR A 331 7.19 4.91 5.56
N SER A 332 8.34 4.31 5.86
CA SER A 332 8.41 2.93 6.36
C SER A 332 7.72 2.76 7.73
N MET A 333 7.75 3.78 8.58
CA MET A 333 7.05 3.79 9.87
C MET A 333 5.53 3.92 9.71
N VAL A 334 5.07 4.69 8.74
CA VAL A 334 3.65 5.02 8.54
C VAL A 334 2.92 3.91 7.81
N TYR A 335 3.44 3.47 6.69
CA TYR A 335 2.72 2.69 5.70
C TYR A 335 2.19 1.32 6.21
N PRO A 336 3.04 0.41 6.73
CA PRO A 336 2.57 -0.87 7.25
C PRO A 336 1.74 -0.70 8.53
N THR A 337 2.05 0.33 9.31
CA THR A 337 1.41 0.59 10.60
C THR A 337 -0.05 1.02 10.44
N LEU A 338 -0.38 1.84 9.42
CA LEU A 338 -1.76 2.21 9.12
C LEU A 338 -2.61 1.00 8.75
N LEU A 339 -2.09 0.08 7.94
CA LEU A 339 -2.79 -1.16 7.57
C LEU A 339 -3.01 -2.06 8.79
N ALA A 340 -2.00 -2.18 9.65
CA ALA A 340 -2.12 -2.94 10.89
C ALA A 340 -3.17 -2.32 11.82
N ALA A 341 -3.19 -0.99 11.96
CA ALA A 341 -4.15 -0.27 12.78
C ALA A 341 -5.60 -0.45 12.31
N ILE A 342 -5.86 -0.47 10.98
CA ILE A 342 -7.19 -0.82 10.47
C ILE A 342 -7.57 -2.24 10.89
N GLY A 343 -6.62 -3.17 10.77
CA GLY A 343 -6.82 -4.56 11.20
C GLY A 343 -7.17 -4.69 12.68
N ASP A 344 -6.64 -3.79 13.53
CA ASP A 344 -6.89 -3.77 14.97
C ASP A 344 -8.27 -3.19 15.32
N VAL A 345 -8.76 -2.19 14.56
CA VAL A 345 -10.01 -1.45 14.85
C VAL A 345 -11.21 -2.04 14.13
N ALA A 346 -11.08 -2.43 12.87
CA ALA A 346 -12.19 -2.89 12.07
C ALA A 346 -12.58 -4.33 12.43
N HIS A 347 -13.89 -4.55 12.73
CA HIS A 347 -14.40 -5.88 13.01
C HIS A 347 -14.20 -6.82 11.79
N PRO A 348 -13.85 -8.09 11.98
CA PRO A 348 -13.54 -9.04 10.91
C PRO A 348 -14.59 -9.10 9.79
N SER A 349 -15.87 -9.00 10.13
CA SER A 349 -16.98 -9.10 9.16
C SER A 349 -17.04 -7.98 8.11
N TRP A 350 -16.46 -6.80 8.40
CA TRP A 350 -16.43 -5.66 7.46
C TRP A 350 -15.02 -5.05 7.28
N ARG A 351 -14.00 -5.69 7.84
CA ARG A 351 -12.59 -5.23 7.76
C ARG A 351 -12.11 -5.07 6.32
N ALA A 352 -12.45 -6.01 5.44
CA ALA A 352 -12.05 -5.92 4.04
C ALA A 352 -12.61 -4.67 3.36
N SER A 353 -13.87 -4.33 3.66
CA SER A 353 -14.49 -3.08 3.19
C SER A 353 -13.79 -1.84 3.76
N ALA A 354 -13.42 -1.84 5.04
CA ALA A 354 -12.66 -0.74 5.65
C ALA A 354 -11.28 -0.56 5.01
N VAL A 355 -10.56 -1.65 4.75
CA VAL A 355 -9.27 -1.62 4.03
C VAL A 355 -9.45 -1.05 2.61
N GLY A 356 -10.51 -1.44 1.91
CA GLY A 356 -10.83 -0.91 0.58
C GLY A 356 -11.09 0.59 0.60
N ILE A 357 -11.85 1.09 1.58
CA ILE A 357 -12.14 2.53 1.76
C ILE A 357 -10.87 3.31 2.13
N TYR A 358 -10.08 2.80 3.05
CA TYR A 358 -8.79 3.38 3.38
C TYR A 358 -7.90 3.51 2.12
N ARG A 359 -7.84 2.46 1.29
CA ARG A 359 -7.06 2.47 0.06
C ARG A 359 -7.62 3.41 -1.00
N LEU A 360 -8.92 3.63 -1.04
CA LEU A 360 -9.52 4.69 -1.86
C LEU A 360 -8.91 6.05 -1.49
N TRP A 361 -8.97 6.42 -0.21
CA TRP A 361 -8.41 7.69 0.27
C TRP A 361 -6.90 7.78 0.08
N ARG A 362 -6.19 6.74 0.47
CA ARG A 362 -4.74 6.67 0.32
C ARG A 362 -4.31 6.86 -1.14
N ASP A 363 -4.85 6.08 -2.06
CA ASP A 363 -4.38 6.09 -3.45
C ASP A 363 -4.88 7.34 -4.20
N SER A 364 -5.96 7.98 -3.77
CA SER A 364 -6.36 9.32 -4.22
C SER A 364 -5.32 10.39 -3.86
N GLY A 365 -4.55 10.17 -2.80
CA GLY A 365 -3.47 11.06 -2.39
C GLY A 365 -2.43 11.29 -3.49
N TYR A 366 -2.12 10.29 -4.32
CA TYR A 366 -1.20 10.46 -5.47
C TYR A 366 -1.66 11.55 -6.43
N ALA A 367 -2.91 11.46 -6.87
CA ALA A 367 -3.46 12.44 -7.82
C ALA A 367 -3.59 13.83 -7.18
N ILE A 368 -4.11 13.89 -5.94
CA ILE A 368 -4.25 15.15 -5.20
C ILE A 368 -2.89 15.78 -4.97
N GLY A 369 -1.88 14.99 -4.58
CA GLY A 369 -0.52 15.46 -4.32
C GLY A 369 0.15 16.02 -5.56
N ALA A 370 0.06 15.32 -6.69
CA ALA A 370 0.63 15.78 -7.95
C ALA A 370 0.00 17.09 -8.43
N VAL A 371 -1.34 17.19 -8.37
CA VAL A 371 -2.06 18.42 -8.76
C VAL A 371 -1.74 19.57 -7.80
N LEU A 372 -1.84 19.34 -6.49
CA LEU A 372 -1.59 20.38 -5.48
C LEU A 372 -0.15 20.91 -5.58
N ALA A 373 0.82 20.00 -5.66
CA ALA A 373 2.23 20.36 -5.75
C ALA A 373 2.53 21.09 -7.06
N GLY A 374 1.96 20.67 -8.19
CA GLY A 374 2.08 21.34 -9.47
C GLY A 374 1.51 22.76 -9.44
N LEU A 375 0.28 22.93 -8.96
CA LEU A 375 -0.36 24.26 -8.87
C LEU A 375 0.42 25.23 -7.98
N ILE A 376 0.91 24.77 -6.83
CA ILE A 376 1.71 25.61 -5.93
C ILE A 376 3.08 25.94 -6.56
N ALA A 377 3.71 24.97 -7.22
CA ALA A 377 4.99 25.19 -7.88
C ALA A 377 4.88 26.20 -9.02
N ASP A 378 3.83 26.11 -9.84
CA ASP A 378 3.56 27.02 -10.94
C ASP A 378 3.19 28.43 -10.46
N SER A 379 2.46 28.55 -9.34
CA SER A 379 1.98 29.83 -8.82
C SER A 379 3.00 30.55 -7.94
N PHE A 380 3.89 29.83 -7.26
CA PHE A 380 4.85 30.39 -6.30
C PHE A 380 6.28 29.92 -6.57
N SER A 381 6.62 28.66 -6.20
CA SER A 381 7.94 28.06 -6.44
C SER A 381 7.95 26.57 -6.08
N LEU A 382 8.98 25.85 -6.57
CA LEU A 382 9.25 24.45 -6.17
C LEU A 382 9.44 24.30 -4.66
N VAL A 383 10.14 25.29 -4.03
CA VAL A 383 10.36 25.29 -2.58
C VAL A 383 9.05 25.47 -1.82
N ALA A 384 8.18 26.40 -2.26
CA ALA A 384 6.88 26.62 -1.63
C ALA A 384 5.99 25.37 -1.72
N ALA A 385 5.95 24.70 -2.88
CA ALA A 385 5.22 23.44 -3.04
C ALA A 385 5.75 22.34 -2.13
N THR A 386 7.06 22.19 -2.03
CA THR A 386 7.71 21.21 -1.16
C THR A 386 7.40 21.47 0.32
N LEU A 387 7.50 22.74 0.77
CA LEU A 387 7.18 23.12 2.15
C LEU A 387 5.69 23.00 2.50
N ALA A 388 4.79 23.26 1.54
CA ALA A 388 3.36 23.04 1.75
C ALA A 388 3.06 21.57 2.08
N VAL A 389 3.70 20.63 1.38
CA VAL A 389 3.55 19.18 1.66
C VAL A 389 4.19 18.81 2.99
N ALA A 390 5.33 19.41 3.37
CA ALA A 390 5.89 19.22 4.71
C ALA A 390 4.91 19.66 5.79
N GLY A 391 4.28 20.83 5.62
CA GLY A 391 3.23 21.33 6.51
C GLY A 391 2.04 20.38 6.63
N LEU A 392 1.56 19.83 5.51
CA LEU A 392 0.48 18.85 5.51
C LEU A 392 0.85 17.56 6.27
N ASN A 393 2.11 17.09 6.17
CA ASN A 393 2.57 15.95 6.95
C ASN A 393 2.57 16.24 8.45
N LEU A 394 3.02 17.44 8.89
CA LEU A 394 2.97 17.84 10.29
C LEU A 394 1.53 17.97 10.80
N LEU A 395 0.64 18.58 10.03
CA LEU A 395 -0.79 18.68 10.38
C LEU A 395 -1.44 17.29 10.49
N SER A 396 -1.13 16.39 9.57
CA SER A 396 -1.58 14.99 9.62
C SER A 396 -1.05 14.27 10.86
N GLY A 397 0.23 14.43 11.19
CA GLY A 397 0.82 13.87 12.41
C GLY A 397 0.21 14.44 13.69
N LEU A 398 -0.08 15.74 13.72
CA LEU A 398 -0.77 16.39 14.82
C LEU A 398 -2.21 15.87 14.98
N GLU A 399 -2.97 15.75 13.89
CA GLU A 399 -4.32 15.17 13.92
C GLU A 399 -4.30 13.75 14.49
N VAL A 400 -3.40 12.87 14.01
CA VAL A 400 -3.24 11.51 14.56
C VAL A 400 -2.88 11.57 16.05
N SER A 401 -1.99 12.48 16.45
CA SER A 401 -1.58 12.63 17.85
C SER A 401 -2.73 13.04 18.76
N LEU A 402 -3.59 13.93 18.32
CA LEU A 402 -4.70 14.46 19.14
C LEU A 402 -5.93 13.56 19.11
N ARG A 403 -6.27 13.01 17.94
CA ARG A 403 -7.55 12.35 17.72
C ARG A 403 -7.50 10.83 17.79
N MET A 404 -6.48 10.19 17.19
CA MET A 404 -6.37 8.73 17.17
C MET A 404 -6.00 8.20 18.57
N ARG A 405 -6.62 7.09 18.97
CA ARG A 405 -6.20 6.31 20.15
C ARG A 405 -5.12 5.31 19.77
N GLU A 406 -4.39 4.77 20.77
CA GLU A 406 -3.54 3.60 20.52
C GLU A 406 -4.43 2.38 20.23
N THR A 407 -4.19 1.74 19.07
CA THR A 407 -5.02 0.63 18.61
C THR A 407 -4.42 -0.74 18.94
N LEU A 408 -3.15 -0.78 19.34
CA LEU A 408 -2.50 -2.02 19.73
C LEU A 408 -3.03 -2.48 21.09
N ASN A 409 -3.87 -3.50 21.10
CA ASN A 409 -4.33 -4.16 22.32
C ASN A 409 -3.18 -4.98 22.91
N ARG A 410 -2.50 -4.42 23.93
CA ARG A 410 -1.56 -5.15 24.76
C ARG A 410 -2.36 -5.84 25.86
N GLN A 411 -2.52 -7.18 25.79
CA GLN A 411 -2.85 -7.92 26.98
C GLN A 411 -1.67 -7.84 27.95
N PRO A 412 -1.89 -7.55 29.25
CA PRO A 412 -0.84 -7.64 30.26
C PRO A 412 -0.20 -9.04 30.22
N PRO A 413 1.13 -9.16 30.43
CA PRO A 413 1.78 -10.45 30.54
C PRO A 413 1.15 -11.23 31.69
N GLY A 414 0.51 -12.39 31.40
CA GLY A 414 -0.10 -13.27 32.40
C GLY A 414 -1.62 -13.25 32.50
N GLU A 415 -2.32 -12.36 31.79
CA GLU A 415 -3.79 -12.49 31.69
C GLU A 415 -4.17 -13.56 30.65
N PRO A 416 -5.04 -14.51 31.01
CA PRO A 416 -5.57 -15.48 30.05
C PRO A 416 -6.35 -14.74 28.94
N PRO A 417 -6.47 -15.32 27.73
CA PRO A 417 -7.27 -14.74 26.65
C PRO A 417 -8.66 -14.40 27.14
N ALA A 418 -9.15 -13.20 26.80
CA ALA A 418 -10.50 -12.78 27.17
C ALA A 418 -11.52 -13.85 26.74
N GLY A 419 -12.20 -14.48 27.73
CA GLY A 419 -13.15 -15.57 27.50
C GLY A 419 -12.69 -16.95 27.98
N GLN A 420 -11.46 -17.13 28.48
CA GLN A 420 -11.09 -18.33 29.21
C GLN A 420 -11.22 -18.07 30.72
N PRO A 421 -11.93 -18.96 31.48
CA PRO A 421 -11.92 -18.85 32.92
C PRO A 421 -10.47 -19.03 33.45
N PRO A 422 -10.10 -18.38 34.57
CA PRO A 422 -8.77 -18.50 35.13
C PRO A 422 -8.44 -19.96 35.37
N ALA A 423 -7.26 -20.38 34.93
CA ALA A 423 -6.78 -21.75 35.12
C ALA A 423 -6.78 -22.08 36.65
N GLY A 424 -7.68 -22.94 37.08
CA GLY A 424 -7.77 -23.36 38.48
C GLY A 424 -9.15 -23.16 39.15
N GLN A 425 -10.14 -22.57 38.48
CA GLN A 425 -11.52 -22.64 39.01
C GLN A 425 -12.23 -23.90 38.50
N PRO A 426 -12.74 -24.77 39.38
CA PRO A 426 -13.58 -25.88 38.95
C PRO A 426 -14.86 -25.36 38.28
N PRO A 427 -15.45 -26.08 37.32
CA PRO A 427 -16.68 -25.69 36.69
C PRO A 427 -17.76 -25.44 37.73
N ALA A 428 -18.47 -24.30 37.62
CA ALA A 428 -19.59 -23.99 38.49
C ALA A 428 -20.60 -25.14 38.39
N GLU A 429 -20.91 -25.76 39.53
CA GLU A 429 -21.95 -26.81 39.64
C GLU A 429 -23.27 -26.20 39.10
N ALA A 430 -23.89 -26.92 38.19
CA ALA A 430 -25.22 -26.60 37.72
C ALA A 430 -26.22 -26.65 38.89
N PRO A 431 -27.15 -25.70 39.05
CA PRO A 431 -28.15 -25.75 40.12
C PRO A 431 -29.00 -27.00 39.91
N SER A 432 -29.01 -27.89 40.93
CA SER A 432 -29.91 -29.03 41.02
C SER A 432 -31.32 -28.52 41.20
N SER A 433 -32.15 -28.77 40.22
CA SER A 433 -33.63 -28.60 40.28
C SER A 433 -34.29 -29.77 40.92
#